data_4a306debce262b3e6cea5cd64b26f64e
#
_entry.id   4a306debce262b3e6cea5cd64b26f64e
#
_cell.length_a   1.000
_cell.length_b   1.000
_cell.length_c   1.000
_cell.angle_alpha   90.00
_cell.angle_beta   90.00
_cell.angle_gamma   90.00
#
_symmetry.space_group_name_H-M   'P 1'
#
loop_
_entity.id
_entity.type
_entity.pdbx_description
1 polymer ?
#
loop_
_entity_poly.entity_id
_entity_poly.type
_entity_poly.pdbx_seq_one_letter_code
_entity_poly.pdbx_strand_id
1 'polypeptide(L)'
;MYIPNSEEFLKGIKEYRKYEKRDSMYKVATFLVSHFWGKFADMSDGLGVILLTWNQAFYRYGLLDFDKLESFLKDNFADIEYFRKRNIFSFEANDYEKIKNLFNELLIATGINSDKSDSKTSPVSVAKSLHILCPEFFPIWDTNIAKSYGYNYLTSPSRKYLEFSRDLKELANKIKGYEGYPLDRPLIKLIDEYNYSKYTKGWI
;
A
#
# COMPACT_ATOMS: atom_id res chain seq x y z
N MET A 1 17.64 4.51 -7.34
CA MET A 1 17.07 4.14 -6.01
C MET A 1 18.18 4.12 -4.97
N TYR A 2 17.96 4.72 -3.80
CA TYR A 2 18.88 4.64 -2.66
C TYR A 2 18.67 3.32 -1.90
N ILE A 3 19.77 2.67 -1.52
CA ILE A 3 19.75 1.43 -0.71
C ILE A 3 20.36 1.78 0.64
N PRO A 4 19.62 1.73 1.77
CA PRO A 4 20.16 1.97 3.08
C PRO A 4 21.13 0.85 3.47
N ASN A 5 22.08 1.12 4.36
CA ASN A 5 22.77 0.05 5.07
C ASN A 5 21.88 -0.51 6.20
N SER A 6 22.30 -1.62 6.82
CA SER A 6 21.53 -2.29 7.87
C SER A 6 21.23 -1.38 9.06
N GLU A 7 22.20 -0.60 9.52
CA GLU A 7 22.05 0.31 10.66
C GLU A 7 21.02 1.40 10.38
N GLU A 8 21.08 2.02 9.21
CA GLU A 8 20.12 3.05 8.80
C GLU A 8 18.70 2.49 8.66
N PHE A 9 18.56 1.29 8.07
CA PHE A 9 17.29 0.62 7.95
C PHE A 9 16.65 0.33 9.32
N LEU A 10 17.41 -0.24 10.23
CA LEU A 10 16.98 -0.52 11.61
C LEU A 10 16.63 0.76 12.38
N LYS A 11 17.41 1.82 12.19
CA LYS A 11 17.12 3.14 12.79
C LYS A 11 15.77 3.68 12.32
N GLY A 12 15.47 3.58 11.02
CA GLY A 12 14.18 4.03 10.46
C GLY A 12 12.98 3.29 11.04
N ILE A 13 13.06 1.96 11.16
CA ILE A 13 12.02 1.14 11.81
C ILE A 13 11.87 1.53 13.29
N LYS A 14 12.98 1.72 14.00
CA LYS A 14 12.97 2.11 15.42
C LYS A 14 12.29 3.47 15.63
N GLU A 15 12.61 4.46 14.81
CA GLU A 15 11.98 5.77 14.89
C GLU A 15 10.48 5.70 14.51
N TYR A 16 10.11 4.94 13.48
CA TYR A 16 8.68 4.70 13.19
C TYR A 16 7.95 4.18 14.43
N ARG A 17 8.45 3.12 15.06
CA ARG A 17 7.83 2.47 16.24
C ARG A 17 7.82 3.34 17.49
N LYS A 18 8.72 4.29 17.59
CA LYS A 18 8.74 5.27 18.68
C LYS A 18 7.58 6.25 18.58
N TYR A 19 7.25 6.72 17.39
CA TYR A 19 6.19 7.69 17.15
C TYR A 19 4.83 7.05 16.85
N GLU A 20 4.80 5.96 16.10
CA GLU A 20 3.61 5.20 15.75
C GLU A 20 3.47 3.93 16.61
N LYS A 21 3.56 4.10 17.93
CA LYS A 21 3.69 2.99 18.91
C LYS A 21 2.66 1.88 18.76
N ARG A 22 1.42 2.21 18.43
CA ARG A 22 0.33 1.23 18.32
C ARG A 22 0.11 0.75 16.91
N ASP A 23 0.31 1.64 15.92
CA ASP A 23 -0.05 1.40 14.52
C ASP A 23 -1.45 0.78 14.38
N SER A 24 -2.40 1.35 15.15
CA SER A 24 -3.69 0.72 15.44
C SER A 24 -4.53 0.54 14.19
N MET A 25 -4.56 1.53 13.30
CA MET A 25 -5.41 1.48 12.12
C MET A 25 -4.92 0.43 11.12
N TYR A 26 -3.60 0.28 10.98
CA TYR A 26 -3.01 -0.78 10.17
C TYR A 26 -3.39 -2.18 10.72
N LYS A 27 -3.24 -2.37 12.02
CA LYS A 27 -3.59 -3.64 12.67
C LYS A 27 -5.08 -3.97 12.54
N VAL A 28 -5.97 -2.99 12.77
CA VAL A 28 -7.41 -3.18 12.66
C VAL A 28 -7.80 -3.50 11.22
N ALA A 29 -7.33 -2.73 10.24
CA ALA A 29 -7.63 -2.96 8.84
C ALA A 29 -7.15 -4.34 8.36
N THR A 30 -5.90 -4.70 8.70
CA THR A 30 -5.32 -6.00 8.34
C THR A 30 -6.07 -7.14 9.02
N PHE A 31 -6.46 -6.98 10.29
CA PHE A 31 -7.27 -7.97 11.00
C PHE A 31 -8.64 -8.16 10.34
N LEU A 32 -9.38 -7.10 10.08
CA LEU A 32 -10.71 -7.17 9.47
C LEU A 32 -10.66 -7.85 8.10
N VAL A 33 -9.78 -7.38 7.21
CA VAL A 33 -9.63 -7.96 5.88
C VAL A 33 -9.24 -9.44 5.95
N SER A 34 -8.35 -9.82 6.88
CA SER A 34 -7.92 -11.21 7.00
C SER A 34 -8.96 -12.11 7.65
N HIS A 35 -9.64 -11.62 8.68
CA HIS A 35 -10.67 -12.37 9.40
C HIS A 35 -11.92 -12.62 8.55
N PHE A 36 -12.30 -11.63 7.76
CA PHE A 36 -13.46 -11.68 6.89
C PHE A 36 -13.12 -12.01 5.43
N TRP A 37 -12.00 -12.66 5.17
CA TRP A 37 -11.55 -12.99 3.81
C TRP A 37 -12.63 -13.73 3.02
N GLY A 38 -12.99 -13.18 1.86
CA GLY A 38 -14.08 -13.67 1.01
C GLY A 38 -15.48 -13.15 1.37
N LYS A 39 -15.63 -12.38 2.45
CA LYS A 39 -16.84 -11.62 2.77
C LYS A 39 -16.64 -10.17 2.35
N PHE A 40 -17.06 -9.85 1.15
CA PHE A 40 -16.64 -8.62 0.46
C PHE A 40 -17.11 -7.34 1.17
N ALA A 41 -18.31 -7.32 1.74
CA ALA A 41 -18.79 -6.20 2.53
C ALA A 41 -17.88 -5.93 3.74
N ASP A 42 -17.61 -6.95 4.55
CA ASP A 42 -16.72 -6.82 5.72
C ASP A 42 -15.27 -6.49 5.33
N MET A 43 -14.80 -7.01 4.18
CA MET A 43 -13.47 -6.65 3.65
C MET A 43 -13.43 -5.19 3.21
N SER A 44 -14.51 -4.65 2.61
CA SER A 44 -14.60 -3.25 2.23
C SER A 44 -14.58 -2.34 3.45
N ASP A 45 -15.24 -2.72 4.54
CA ASP A 45 -15.18 -2.02 5.84
C ASP A 45 -13.74 -1.98 6.38
N GLY A 46 -13.02 -3.10 6.31
CA GLY A 46 -11.61 -3.16 6.69
C GLY A 46 -10.72 -2.24 5.87
N LEU A 47 -10.95 -2.14 4.55
CA LEU A 47 -10.26 -1.17 3.71
C LEU A 47 -10.67 0.27 4.06
N GLY A 48 -11.95 0.51 4.37
CA GLY A 48 -12.45 1.80 4.83
C GLY A 48 -11.69 2.33 6.04
N VAL A 49 -11.38 1.47 7.00
CA VAL A 49 -10.60 1.86 8.19
C VAL A 49 -9.27 2.51 7.79
N ILE A 50 -8.49 1.88 6.90
CA ILE A 50 -7.18 2.42 6.52
C ILE A 50 -7.32 3.66 5.61
N LEU A 51 -8.27 3.65 4.70
CA LEU A 51 -8.49 4.73 3.75
C LEU A 51 -8.92 6.02 4.47
N LEU A 52 -9.93 5.94 5.34
CA LEU A 52 -10.48 7.10 6.03
C LEU A 52 -9.55 7.63 7.14
N THR A 53 -8.62 6.83 7.63
CA THR A 53 -7.66 7.26 8.66
C THR A 53 -6.30 7.67 8.09
N TRP A 54 -5.74 6.90 7.17
CA TRP A 54 -4.40 7.19 6.61
C TRP A 54 -4.43 8.09 5.37
N ASN A 55 -5.61 8.38 4.82
CA ASN A 55 -5.77 9.26 3.67
C ASN A 55 -6.86 10.32 3.90
N GLN A 56 -7.00 10.78 5.13
CA GLN A 56 -7.99 11.79 5.56
C GLN A 56 -7.99 13.04 4.70
N ALA A 57 -6.80 13.51 4.31
CA ALA A 57 -6.66 14.71 3.47
C ALA A 57 -7.40 14.60 2.13
N PHE A 58 -7.52 13.38 1.60
CA PHE A 58 -8.27 13.11 0.38
C PHE A 58 -9.77 12.95 0.66
N TYR A 59 -10.14 12.09 1.62
CA TYR A 59 -11.55 11.77 1.90
C TYR A 59 -12.35 12.88 2.61
N ARG A 60 -11.70 13.94 3.09
CA ARG A 60 -12.44 15.12 3.61
C ARG A 60 -13.20 15.90 2.53
N TYR A 61 -12.95 15.64 1.26
CA TYR A 61 -13.59 16.35 0.13
C TYR A 61 -14.71 15.56 -0.54
N GLY A 62 -15.05 14.38 -0.03
CA GLY A 62 -16.13 13.55 -0.56
C GLY A 62 -16.20 12.20 0.15
N LEU A 63 -17.19 11.41 -0.16
CA LEU A 63 -17.46 10.15 0.50
C LEU A 63 -16.78 8.99 -0.24
N LEU A 64 -16.26 8.03 0.54
CA LEU A 64 -15.88 6.72 0.04
C LEU A 64 -17.16 5.91 -0.24
N ASP A 65 -17.26 5.35 -1.43
CA ASP A 65 -18.36 4.51 -1.86
C ASP A 65 -18.02 3.04 -1.55
N PHE A 66 -18.60 2.52 -0.47
CA PHE A 66 -18.34 1.15 -0.03
C PHE A 66 -18.94 0.11 -0.98
N ASP A 67 -20.04 0.42 -1.66
CA ASP A 67 -20.67 -0.50 -2.62
C ASP A 67 -19.78 -0.71 -3.85
N LYS A 68 -19.14 0.37 -4.33
CA LYS A 68 -18.13 0.26 -5.40
C LYS A 68 -16.91 -0.54 -4.97
N LEU A 69 -16.47 -0.36 -3.72
CA LEU A 69 -15.32 -1.07 -3.19
C LEU A 69 -15.64 -2.56 -3.01
N GLU A 70 -16.84 -2.89 -2.53
CA GLU A 70 -17.33 -4.27 -2.44
C GLU A 70 -17.42 -4.93 -3.82
N SER A 71 -17.99 -4.24 -4.81
CA SER A 71 -18.07 -4.72 -6.19
C SER A 71 -16.68 -5.01 -6.78
N PHE A 72 -15.73 -4.08 -6.60
CA PHE A 72 -14.34 -4.29 -7.01
C PHE A 72 -13.74 -5.56 -6.37
N LEU A 73 -13.93 -5.74 -5.07
CA LEU A 73 -13.41 -6.92 -4.37
C LEU A 73 -13.99 -8.22 -4.91
N LYS A 74 -15.30 -8.24 -5.20
CA LYS A 74 -15.99 -9.39 -5.75
C LYS A 74 -15.50 -9.73 -7.16
N ASP A 75 -15.41 -8.73 -8.03
CA ASP A 75 -15.06 -8.92 -9.44
C ASP A 75 -13.59 -9.31 -9.62
N ASN A 76 -12.71 -8.86 -8.72
CA ASN A 76 -11.26 -9.07 -8.81
C ASN A 76 -10.72 -10.10 -7.80
N PHE A 77 -11.58 -10.82 -7.09
CA PHE A 77 -11.16 -11.66 -5.97
C PHE A 77 -10.13 -12.72 -6.36
N ALA A 78 -10.27 -13.34 -7.54
CA ALA A 78 -9.35 -14.37 -8.02
C ALA A 78 -7.92 -13.84 -8.20
N ASP A 79 -7.77 -12.63 -8.77
CA ASP A 79 -6.47 -12.00 -8.95
C ASP A 79 -5.90 -11.48 -7.62
N ILE A 80 -6.74 -10.99 -6.71
CA ILE A 80 -6.33 -10.61 -5.35
C ILE A 80 -5.84 -11.86 -4.59
N GLU A 81 -6.56 -12.99 -4.66
CA GLU A 81 -6.10 -14.26 -4.06
C GLU A 81 -4.79 -14.76 -4.65
N TYR A 82 -4.61 -14.62 -5.96
CA TYR A 82 -3.36 -14.99 -6.62
C TYR A 82 -2.17 -14.21 -6.02
N PHE A 83 -2.29 -12.89 -5.82
CA PHE A 83 -1.23 -12.08 -5.23
C PHE A 83 -1.10 -12.27 -3.72
N ARG A 84 -2.20 -12.51 -2.99
CA ARG A 84 -2.15 -12.71 -1.54
C ARG A 84 -1.32 -13.93 -1.12
N LYS A 85 -1.28 -14.97 -1.94
CA LYS A 85 -0.49 -16.20 -1.71
C LYS A 85 0.98 -16.05 -2.06
N ARG A 86 1.38 -14.89 -2.53
CA ARG A 86 2.72 -14.58 -3.02
C ARG A 86 3.37 -13.47 -2.20
N ASN A 87 4.64 -13.28 -2.42
CA ASN A 87 5.40 -12.17 -1.83
C ASN A 87 6.14 -11.40 -2.93
N ILE A 88 6.69 -10.24 -2.58
CA ILE A 88 7.36 -9.33 -3.52
C ILE A 88 8.51 -9.97 -4.28
N PHE A 89 9.18 -10.98 -3.71
CA PHE A 89 10.29 -11.66 -4.39
C PHE A 89 9.85 -12.43 -5.64
N SER A 90 8.60 -12.86 -5.68
CA SER A 90 7.99 -13.55 -6.81
C SER A 90 7.41 -12.62 -7.89
N PHE A 91 7.46 -11.29 -7.70
CA PHE A 91 7.01 -10.30 -8.68
C PHE A 91 7.79 -10.46 -10.01
N GLU A 92 7.09 -10.54 -11.14
CA GLU A 92 7.66 -10.77 -12.45
C GLU A 92 6.89 -10.07 -13.58
N ALA A 93 7.44 -10.11 -14.80
CA ALA A 93 6.84 -9.41 -15.94
C ALA A 93 5.42 -9.90 -16.28
N ASN A 94 5.12 -11.19 -16.06
CA ASN A 94 3.81 -11.79 -16.31
C ASN A 94 2.71 -11.21 -15.39
N ASP A 95 3.08 -10.56 -14.28
CA ASP A 95 2.15 -9.93 -13.36
C ASP A 95 1.67 -8.54 -13.83
N TYR A 96 2.37 -7.90 -14.79
CA TYR A 96 2.21 -6.49 -15.10
C TYR A 96 0.79 -6.11 -15.51
N GLU A 97 0.17 -6.85 -16.40
CA GLU A 97 -1.19 -6.52 -16.85
C GLU A 97 -2.22 -6.72 -15.74
N LYS A 98 -2.10 -7.81 -14.97
CA LYS A 98 -2.98 -8.02 -13.79
C LYS A 98 -2.87 -6.89 -12.78
N ILE A 99 -1.66 -6.48 -12.44
CA ILE A 99 -1.43 -5.40 -11.48
C ILE A 99 -1.96 -4.06 -12.01
N LYS A 100 -1.76 -3.75 -13.30
CA LYS A 100 -2.29 -2.54 -13.92
C LYS A 100 -3.82 -2.51 -13.90
N ASN A 101 -4.45 -3.64 -14.22
CA ASN A 101 -5.90 -3.75 -14.20
C ASN A 101 -6.44 -3.56 -12.78
N LEU A 102 -5.93 -4.32 -11.80
CA LEU A 102 -6.28 -4.16 -10.38
C LEU A 102 -6.09 -2.72 -9.90
N PHE A 103 -4.95 -2.10 -10.26
CA PHE A 103 -4.67 -0.73 -9.88
C PHE A 103 -5.68 0.26 -10.45
N ASN A 104 -5.97 0.15 -11.75
CA ASN A 104 -6.88 1.08 -12.45
C ASN A 104 -8.33 0.94 -11.97
N GLU A 105 -8.82 -0.30 -11.77
CA GLU A 105 -10.17 -0.53 -11.27
C GLU A 105 -10.30 -0.09 -9.80
N LEU A 106 -9.32 -0.38 -8.96
CA LEU A 106 -9.30 0.08 -7.58
C LEU A 106 -9.16 1.62 -7.48
N LEU A 107 -8.50 2.26 -8.46
CA LEU A 107 -8.41 3.72 -8.53
C LEU A 107 -9.79 4.36 -8.69
N ILE A 108 -10.66 3.72 -9.45
CA ILE A 108 -12.08 4.12 -9.62
C ILE A 108 -12.86 3.81 -8.34
N ALA A 109 -12.73 2.59 -7.82
CA ALA A 109 -13.47 2.14 -6.63
C ALA A 109 -13.15 2.94 -5.37
N THR A 110 -11.91 3.41 -5.21
CA THR A 110 -11.49 4.26 -4.07
C THR A 110 -11.62 5.76 -4.34
N GLY A 111 -12.14 6.15 -5.50
CA GLY A 111 -12.41 7.55 -5.84
C GLY A 111 -13.53 8.15 -5.01
N ILE A 112 -13.59 9.48 -5.00
CA ILE A 112 -14.68 10.23 -4.35
C ILE A 112 -15.48 11.01 -5.39
N ASN A 113 -16.79 11.05 -5.20
CA ASN A 113 -17.67 11.97 -5.92
C ASN A 113 -17.76 13.28 -5.12
N SER A 114 -17.59 14.41 -5.77
CA SER A 114 -17.81 15.72 -5.17
C SER A 114 -18.94 16.43 -5.90
N ASP A 115 -19.82 17.10 -5.17
CA ASP A 115 -20.94 17.87 -5.73
C ASP A 115 -20.51 19.01 -6.67
N LYS A 116 -19.21 19.28 -6.77
CA LYS A 116 -18.65 20.47 -7.45
C LYS A 116 -17.84 20.18 -8.70
N SER A 117 -17.52 18.95 -9.01
CA SER A 117 -16.75 18.59 -10.22
C SER A 117 -16.51 17.08 -10.33
N ASP A 118 -15.84 16.67 -11.40
CA ASP A 118 -15.45 15.31 -11.73
C ASP A 118 -14.94 14.47 -10.54
N SER A 119 -15.18 13.18 -10.60
CA SER A 119 -14.68 12.23 -9.62
C SER A 119 -13.17 12.37 -9.42
N LYS A 120 -12.75 12.55 -8.17
CA LYS A 120 -11.32 12.60 -7.82
C LYS A 120 -10.83 11.23 -7.45
N THR A 121 -9.61 10.91 -7.85
CA THR A 121 -8.95 9.64 -7.57
C THR A 121 -7.66 9.83 -6.79
N SER A 122 -7.24 8.80 -6.05
CA SER A 122 -6.03 8.82 -5.24
C SER A 122 -5.19 7.56 -5.46
N PRO A 123 -4.09 7.64 -6.21
CA PRO A 123 -3.14 6.53 -6.33
C PRO A 123 -2.56 6.06 -4.99
N VAL A 124 -2.53 6.94 -3.98
CA VAL A 124 -2.11 6.60 -2.61
C VAL A 124 -3.12 5.69 -1.94
N SER A 125 -4.43 5.92 -2.14
CA SER A 125 -5.49 5.04 -1.66
C SER A 125 -5.35 3.64 -2.24
N VAL A 126 -5.08 3.54 -3.54
CA VAL A 126 -4.88 2.25 -4.22
C VAL A 126 -3.73 1.47 -3.61
N ALA A 127 -2.55 2.07 -3.47
CA ALA A 127 -1.38 1.39 -2.92
C ALA A 127 -1.62 0.89 -1.48
N LYS A 128 -2.30 1.69 -0.66
CA LYS A 128 -2.69 1.29 0.70
C LYS A 128 -3.67 0.11 0.71
N SER A 129 -4.69 0.15 -0.14
CA SER A 129 -5.67 -0.93 -0.26
C SER A 129 -5.05 -2.23 -0.76
N LEU A 130 -4.24 -2.17 -1.84
CA LEU A 130 -3.53 -3.33 -2.36
C LEU A 130 -2.62 -3.96 -1.30
N HIS A 131 -1.92 -3.14 -0.52
CA HIS A 131 -1.08 -3.64 0.56
C HIS A 131 -1.89 -4.33 1.66
N ILE A 132 -3.02 -3.77 2.11
CA ILE A 132 -3.87 -4.43 3.11
C ILE A 132 -4.43 -5.75 2.58
N LEU A 133 -4.79 -5.82 1.30
CA LEU A 133 -5.25 -7.05 0.65
C LEU A 133 -4.15 -8.11 0.53
N CYS A 134 -2.93 -7.70 0.16
CA CYS A 134 -1.81 -8.59 -0.12
C CYS A 134 -0.50 -8.03 0.50
N PRO A 135 -0.36 -8.08 1.84
CA PRO A 135 0.67 -7.34 2.57
C PRO A 135 2.10 -7.83 2.34
N GLU A 136 2.28 -9.06 1.86
CA GLU A 136 3.59 -9.60 1.49
C GLU A 136 4.03 -9.21 0.07
N PHE A 137 3.07 -8.79 -0.77
CA PHE A 137 3.31 -8.59 -2.20
C PHE A 137 3.33 -7.12 -2.61
N PHE A 138 2.31 -6.33 -2.27
CA PHE A 138 2.17 -4.96 -2.73
C PHE A 138 2.81 -3.94 -1.80
N PRO A 139 3.74 -3.09 -2.30
CA PRO A 139 4.33 -2.03 -1.49
C PRO A 139 3.37 -0.85 -1.27
N ILE A 140 3.58 -0.13 -0.18
CA ILE A 140 2.90 1.15 0.08
C ILE A 140 3.74 2.29 -0.49
N TRP A 141 3.07 3.28 -1.05
CA TRP A 141 3.65 4.60 -1.26
C TRP A 141 2.72 5.69 -0.74
N ASP A 142 3.31 6.80 -0.36
CA ASP A 142 2.65 8.09 -0.25
C ASP A 142 3.30 9.08 -1.23
N THR A 143 2.85 10.34 -1.19
CA THR A 143 3.36 11.39 -2.07
C THR A 143 4.87 11.62 -1.93
N ASN A 144 5.38 11.61 -0.70
CA ASN A 144 6.78 11.89 -0.41
C ASN A 144 7.67 10.70 -0.75
N ILE A 145 7.21 9.49 -0.42
CA ILE A 145 7.89 8.25 -0.78
C ILE A 145 8.00 8.15 -2.31
N ALA A 146 6.88 8.27 -3.05
CA ALA A 146 6.89 8.21 -4.50
C ALA A 146 7.87 9.24 -5.12
N LYS A 147 7.83 10.49 -4.66
CA LYS A 147 8.76 11.54 -5.07
C LYS A 147 10.22 11.19 -4.82
N SER A 148 10.54 10.63 -3.66
CA SER A 148 11.91 10.29 -3.28
C SER A 148 12.50 9.15 -4.11
N TYR A 149 11.63 8.30 -4.67
CA TYR A 149 11.99 7.30 -5.66
C TYR A 149 11.96 7.82 -7.11
N GLY A 150 11.68 9.11 -7.33
CA GLY A 150 11.64 9.74 -8.65
C GLY A 150 10.33 9.55 -9.41
N TYR A 151 9.26 9.12 -8.74
CA TYR A 151 7.97 8.86 -9.38
C TYR A 151 6.98 10.02 -9.22
N ASN A 152 6.55 10.57 -10.37
CA ASN A 152 5.37 11.43 -10.42
C ASN A 152 4.14 10.58 -10.76
N TYR A 153 3.41 10.14 -9.73
CA TYR A 153 2.27 9.25 -9.89
C TYR A 153 0.97 9.95 -10.36
N LEU A 154 0.99 11.26 -10.58
CA LEU A 154 -0.17 11.97 -11.14
C LEU A 154 -0.38 11.66 -12.63
N THR A 155 0.64 11.19 -13.30
CA THR A 155 0.58 10.75 -14.70
C THR A 155 0.88 9.27 -14.80
N SER A 156 -0.02 8.50 -15.44
CA SER A 156 0.10 7.04 -15.60
C SER A 156 0.37 6.30 -14.29
N PRO A 157 -0.48 6.47 -13.24
CA PRO A 157 -0.17 6.00 -11.89
C PRO A 157 0.06 4.49 -11.81
N SER A 158 -0.70 3.66 -12.54
CA SER A 158 -0.53 2.20 -12.53
C SER A 158 0.83 1.78 -13.09
N ARG A 159 1.30 2.42 -14.17
CA ARG A 159 2.65 2.19 -14.69
C ARG A 159 3.73 2.58 -13.68
N LYS A 160 3.59 3.74 -13.05
CA LYS A 160 4.54 4.22 -12.04
C LYS A 160 4.56 3.32 -10.81
N TYR A 161 3.41 2.78 -10.42
CA TYR A 161 3.32 1.82 -9.33
C TYR A 161 4.04 0.50 -9.65
N LEU A 162 3.95 0.01 -10.90
CA LEU A 162 4.72 -1.16 -11.36
C LEU A 162 6.23 -0.91 -11.30
N GLU A 163 6.68 0.25 -11.81
CA GLU A 163 8.09 0.64 -11.77
C GLU A 163 8.58 0.73 -10.30
N PHE A 164 7.80 1.35 -9.42
CA PHE A 164 8.06 1.41 -7.98
C PHE A 164 8.09 0.01 -7.33
N SER A 165 7.14 -0.86 -7.67
CA SER A 165 7.11 -2.23 -7.12
C SER A 165 8.34 -3.06 -7.52
N ARG A 166 8.87 -2.85 -8.74
CA ARG A 166 10.13 -3.45 -9.17
C ARG A 166 11.30 -2.95 -8.34
N ASP A 167 11.40 -1.63 -8.12
CA ASP A 167 12.45 -1.05 -7.29
C ASP A 167 12.37 -1.57 -5.85
N LEU A 168 11.16 -1.72 -5.30
CA LEU A 168 10.96 -2.27 -3.97
C LEU A 168 11.31 -3.76 -3.88
N LYS A 169 11.10 -4.54 -4.95
CA LYS A 169 11.61 -5.92 -5.04
C LYS A 169 13.14 -5.95 -4.97
N GLU A 170 13.81 -5.07 -5.70
CA GLU A 170 15.28 -4.98 -5.66
C GLU A 170 15.78 -4.59 -4.27
N LEU A 171 15.15 -3.59 -3.64
CA LEU A 171 15.44 -3.19 -2.27
C LEU A 171 15.21 -4.32 -1.28
N ALA A 172 14.08 -5.01 -1.35
CA ALA A 172 13.75 -6.16 -0.51
C ALA A 172 14.79 -7.29 -0.64
N ASN A 173 15.28 -7.55 -1.87
CA ASN A 173 16.35 -8.53 -2.09
C ASN A 173 17.68 -8.16 -1.41
N LYS A 174 17.95 -6.88 -1.23
CA LYS A 174 19.14 -6.42 -0.46
C LYS A 174 18.90 -6.54 1.03
N ILE A 175 17.76 -6.05 1.50
CA ILE A 175 17.41 -5.98 2.93
C ILE A 175 17.24 -7.37 3.55
N LYS A 176 16.74 -8.36 2.81
CA LYS A 176 16.55 -9.73 3.35
C LYS A 176 17.82 -10.36 3.91
N GLY A 177 18.99 -9.86 3.50
CA GLY A 177 20.30 -10.30 4.03
C GLY A 177 20.77 -9.53 5.26
N TYR A 178 20.02 -8.53 5.74
CA TYR A 178 20.39 -7.78 6.94
C TYR A 178 20.00 -8.56 8.19
N GLU A 179 20.85 -8.48 9.21
CA GLU A 179 20.58 -9.10 10.50
C GLU A 179 19.80 -8.14 11.42
N GLY A 180 19.02 -8.70 12.34
CA GLY A 180 18.44 -7.96 13.46
C GLY A 180 17.17 -7.15 13.16
N TYR A 181 16.61 -7.18 11.95
CA TYR A 181 15.30 -6.56 11.77
C TYR A 181 14.17 -7.45 12.32
N PRO A 182 13.10 -6.84 12.83
CA PRO A 182 12.01 -7.60 13.44
C PRO A 182 11.25 -8.44 12.41
N LEU A 183 10.81 -9.64 12.81
CA LEU A 183 10.05 -10.58 11.96
C LEU A 183 8.54 -10.57 12.28
N ASP A 184 8.06 -9.58 12.99
CA ASP A 184 6.67 -9.46 13.43
C ASP A 184 5.72 -8.87 12.37
N ARG A 185 6.27 -8.48 11.21
CA ARG A 185 5.54 -7.88 10.08
C ARG A 185 6.15 -8.30 8.74
N PRO A 186 5.37 -8.22 7.64
CA PRO A 186 5.89 -8.38 6.29
C PRO A 186 7.09 -7.47 6.03
N LEU A 187 8.10 -7.96 5.31
CA LEU A 187 9.28 -7.15 4.97
C LEU A 187 8.89 -5.88 4.21
N ILE A 188 7.88 -5.94 3.35
CA ILE A 188 7.36 -4.77 2.62
C ILE A 188 6.79 -3.72 3.58
N LYS A 189 6.16 -4.13 4.69
CA LYS A 189 5.71 -3.18 5.72
C LYS A 189 6.89 -2.57 6.48
N LEU A 190 7.93 -3.34 6.76
CA LEU A 190 9.15 -2.80 7.39
C LEU A 190 9.88 -1.78 6.48
N ILE A 191 9.89 -2.04 5.18
CA ILE A 191 10.40 -1.07 4.18
C ILE A 191 9.54 0.20 4.16
N ASP A 192 8.22 0.07 4.27
CA ASP A 192 7.31 1.23 4.40
C ASP A 192 7.61 2.03 5.67
N GLU A 193 7.80 1.39 6.83
CA GLU A 193 8.17 2.04 8.10
C GLU A 193 9.46 2.85 7.97
N TYR A 194 10.48 2.28 7.33
CA TYR A 194 11.73 2.96 7.03
C TYR A 194 11.52 4.15 6.08
N ASN A 195 10.84 3.93 4.95
CA ASN A 195 10.57 4.96 3.95
C ASN A 195 9.76 6.12 4.54
N TYR A 196 8.74 5.82 5.34
CA TYR A 196 7.92 6.81 6.01
C TYR A 196 8.75 7.65 6.99
N SER A 197 9.59 7.01 7.80
CA SER A 197 10.50 7.69 8.73
C SER A 197 11.45 8.64 8.01
N LYS A 198 12.01 8.18 6.90
CA LYS A 198 13.00 8.93 6.14
C LYS A 198 12.38 10.02 5.27
N TYR A 199 11.46 9.64 4.39
CA TYR A 199 11.01 10.52 3.31
C TYR A 199 9.74 11.31 3.65
N THR A 200 8.89 10.78 4.53
CA THR A 200 7.63 11.47 4.88
C THR A 200 7.78 12.32 6.12
N LYS A 201 8.51 11.84 7.11
CA LYS A 201 8.64 12.51 8.41
C LYS A 201 10.01 13.16 8.64
N GLY A 202 11.06 12.72 7.97
CA GLY A 202 12.42 13.22 8.19
C GLY A 202 12.94 12.92 9.61
N TRP A 203 12.59 11.76 10.16
CA TRP A 203 13.04 11.35 11.50
C TRP A 203 14.46 10.78 11.52
N ILE A 204 14.96 10.41 10.32
CA ILE A 204 16.33 9.92 10.12
C ILE A 204 16.97 10.60 8.93
#